data_0f1fce8a657addc60a853ceda1fd6c37
#
_entry.id   0f1fce8a657addc60a853ceda1fd6c37
#
_cell.length_a   1.000
_cell.length_b   1.000
_cell.length_c   1.000
_cell.angle_alpha   90.00
_cell.angle_beta   90.00
_cell.angle_gamma   90.00
#
_symmetry.space_group_name_H-M   'P 1'
#
loop_
_entity.id
_entity.type
_entity.pdbx_description
1 polymer ?
#
loop_
_entity_poly.entity_id
_entity_poly.type
_entity_poly.pdbx_seq_one_letter_code
_entity_poly.pdbx_strand_id
1 'polypeptide(L)'
;SYGSRTMSNTYSMTCAQCYDETTWSFSKKADAVVLTLGTNDNVEVDKGKITYAQMKDGFKSFLLQIRTKNPSAKIVWAYGAMGNGAKDCILSVLKELGGEANGYYYVGLEYNGDGGVGHPSVAANSKNAETLAQALKKIL
;
A
#
# COMPACT_ATOMS: atom_id res chain seq x y z
N SER A 1 6.89 5.63 -6.46
CA SER A 1 6.72 4.89 -7.71
C SER A 1 7.34 5.66 -8.86
N TYR A 2 7.89 4.95 -9.84
CA TYR A 2 8.73 5.52 -10.88
C TYR A 2 7.97 5.66 -12.20
N GLY A 3 8.09 6.82 -12.87
CA GLY A 3 7.54 7.07 -14.19
C GLY A 3 6.16 7.74 -14.19
N SER A 4 5.62 7.97 -15.37
CA SER A 4 4.33 8.65 -15.58
C SER A 4 3.10 7.83 -15.14
N ARG A 5 3.28 6.52 -14.92
CA ARG A 5 2.20 5.59 -14.49
C ARG A 5 2.48 5.05 -13.08
N THR A 6 2.23 5.87 -12.11
CA THR A 6 2.28 5.48 -10.69
C THR A 6 0.96 4.87 -10.25
N MET A 7 0.94 4.11 -9.15
CA MET A 7 -0.32 3.56 -8.61
C MET A 7 -1.34 4.67 -8.33
N SER A 8 -0.91 5.81 -7.80
CA SER A 8 -1.79 6.95 -7.54
C SER A 8 -2.42 7.53 -8.81
N ASN A 9 -1.68 7.54 -9.93
CA ASN A 9 -2.19 8.04 -11.22
C ASN A 9 -3.12 7.05 -11.92
N THR A 10 -2.94 5.75 -11.67
CA THR A 10 -3.68 4.69 -12.37
C THR A 10 -4.78 4.06 -11.52
N TYR A 11 -4.90 4.40 -10.25
CA TYR A 11 -5.87 3.80 -9.33
C TYR A 11 -7.33 3.94 -9.78
N SER A 12 -7.65 5.02 -10.46
CA SER A 12 -9.01 5.26 -10.97
C SER A 12 -9.23 4.74 -12.39
N MET A 13 -8.27 4.06 -12.99
CA MET A 13 -8.38 3.52 -14.35
C MET A 13 -8.89 2.08 -14.32
N THR A 14 -9.64 1.68 -15.34
CA THR A 14 -10.07 0.29 -15.54
C THR A 14 -8.90 -0.62 -15.89
N CYS A 15 -7.88 -0.08 -16.54
CA CYS A 15 -6.66 -0.78 -16.90
C CYS A 15 -5.44 0.15 -16.74
N ALA A 16 -4.55 -0.19 -15.79
CA ALA A 16 -3.36 0.62 -15.51
C ALA A 16 -2.31 0.60 -16.64
N GLN A 17 -2.35 -0.39 -17.53
CA GLN A 17 -1.37 -0.58 -18.60
C GLN A 17 -1.94 -0.37 -20.00
N CYS A 18 -3.25 -0.26 -20.13
CA CYS A 18 -3.88 0.02 -21.41
C CYS A 18 -3.76 1.51 -21.76
N TYR A 19 -3.75 1.81 -23.06
CA TYR A 19 -3.79 3.19 -23.54
C TYR A 19 -5.18 3.83 -23.40
N ASP A 20 -6.17 3.04 -22.97
CA ASP A 20 -7.54 3.49 -22.68
C ASP A 20 -7.58 4.07 -21.26
N GLU A 21 -7.83 5.37 -21.16
CA GLU A 21 -7.95 6.10 -19.90
C GLU A 21 -9.36 5.99 -19.28
N THR A 22 -10.11 4.94 -19.61
CA THR A 22 -11.45 4.71 -19.07
C THR A 22 -11.41 4.67 -17.54
N THR A 23 -12.21 5.49 -16.92
CA THR A 23 -12.30 5.59 -15.47
C THR A 23 -13.10 4.44 -14.89
N TRP A 24 -12.59 3.78 -13.86
CA TRP A 24 -13.32 2.79 -13.08
C TRP A 24 -14.43 3.46 -12.27
N SER A 25 -15.65 2.89 -12.33
CA SER A 25 -16.84 3.48 -11.70
C SER A 25 -16.88 3.37 -10.18
N PHE A 26 -16.11 2.45 -9.58
CA PHE A 26 -16.18 2.11 -8.15
C PHE A 26 -17.60 1.75 -7.67
N SER A 27 -18.44 1.20 -8.56
CA SER A 27 -19.83 0.82 -8.27
C SER A 27 -19.93 -0.33 -7.25
N LYS A 28 -18.92 -1.20 -7.20
CA LYS A 28 -18.81 -2.24 -6.17
C LYS A 28 -18.15 -1.65 -4.92
N LYS A 29 -18.85 -1.74 -3.79
CA LYS A 29 -18.32 -1.33 -2.48
C LYS A 29 -17.32 -2.40 -1.99
N ALA A 30 -16.15 -1.95 -1.57
CA ALA A 30 -15.17 -2.80 -0.91
C ALA A 30 -15.36 -2.75 0.61
N ASP A 31 -15.29 -3.88 1.29
CA ASP A 31 -15.24 -3.95 2.76
C ASP A 31 -13.86 -3.55 3.26
N ALA A 32 -12.82 -3.97 2.54
CA ALA A 32 -11.44 -3.57 2.79
C ALA A 32 -10.68 -3.24 1.50
N VAL A 33 -9.74 -2.31 1.60
CA VAL A 33 -8.71 -2.04 0.57
C VAL A 33 -7.35 -2.34 1.18
N VAL A 34 -6.64 -3.32 0.64
CA VAL A 34 -5.31 -3.72 1.10
C VAL A 34 -4.23 -3.15 0.18
N LEU A 35 -3.23 -2.50 0.78
CA LEU A 35 -2.08 -1.91 0.10
C LEU A 35 -0.80 -2.64 0.51
N THR A 36 0.07 -2.92 -0.46
CA THR A 36 1.42 -3.50 -0.23
C THR A 36 2.47 -2.66 -0.96
N LEU A 37 2.42 -1.35 -0.78
CA LEU A 37 3.27 -0.37 -1.48
C LEU A 37 4.31 0.23 -0.53
N GLY A 38 5.34 0.89 -1.10
CA GLY A 38 6.33 1.67 -0.35
C GLY A 38 7.77 1.20 -0.51
N THR A 39 8.01 -0.05 -0.90
CA THR A 39 9.39 -0.58 -1.06
C THR A 39 10.16 0.19 -2.12
N ASN A 40 9.60 0.38 -3.30
CA ASN A 40 10.26 1.11 -4.38
C ASN A 40 10.37 2.60 -4.07
N ASP A 41 9.40 3.18 -3.37
CA ASP A 41 9.45 4.59 -2.96
C ASP A 41 10.60 4.81 -1.97
N ASN A 42 10.82 3.89 -1.02
CA ASN A 42 11.96 3.95 -0.11
C ASN A 42 13.29 3.86 -0.86
N VAL A 43 13.40 2.96 -1.85
CA VAL A 43 14.62 2.86 -2.69
C VAL A 43 14.93 4.19 -3.40
N GLU A 44 13.90 4.93 -3.81
CA GLU A 44 14.12 6.24 -4.45
C GLU A 44 14.52 7.33 -3.44
N VAL A 45 14.07 7.22 -2.18
CA VAL A 45 14.60 8.06 -1.07
C VAL A 45 16.08 7.74 -0.83
N ASP A 46 16.44 6.47 -0.72
CA ASP A 46 17.83 6.03 -0.46
C ASP A 46 18.78 6.46 -1.59
N LYS A 47 18.27 6.55 -2.82
CA LYS A 47 19.01 7.08 -3.99
C LYS A 47 19.02 8.61 -4.06
N GLY A 48 18.37 9.30 -3.14
CA GLY A 48 18.29 10.76 -3.14
C GLY A 48 17.45 11.36 -4.28
N LYS A 49 16.61 10.56 -4.95
CA LYS A 49 15.76 11.03 -6.06
C LYS A 49 14.47 11.69 -5.58
N ILE A 50 13.98 11.28 -4.43
CA ILE A 50 12.89 11.94 -3.70
C ILE A 50 13.30 12.10 -2.24
N THR A 51 12.70 13.07 -1.57
CA THR A 51 12.88 13.24 -0.13
C THR A 51 11.90 12.38 0.66
N TYR A 52 12.22 12.13 1.94
CA TYR A 52 11.29 11.49 2.86
C TYR A 52 9.94 12.24 2.95
N ALA A 53 9.98 13.58 2.95
CA ALA A 53 8.77 14.41 2.97
C ALA A 53 7.91 14.18 1.73
N GLN A 54 8.52 14.13 0.54
CA GLN A 54 7.80 13.84 -0.72
C GLN A 54 7.18 12.44 -0.72
N MET A 55 7.88 11.41 -0.21
CA MET A 55 7.33 10.07 -0.04
C MET A 55 6.12 10.10 0.91
N LYS A 56 6.23 10.77 2.05
CA LYS A 56 5.17 10.91 3.04
C LYS A 56 3.92 11.60 2.47
N ASP A 57 4.11 12.72 1.77
CA ASP A 57 3.02 13.45 1.12
C ASP A 57 2.34 12.62 0.03
N GLY A 58 3.11 11.86 -0.74
CA GLY A 58 2.60 10.92 -1.74
C GLY A 58 1.74 9.83 -1.11
N PHE A 59 2.19 9.23 -0.02
CA PHE A 59 1.43 8.21 0.72
C PHE A 59 0.12 8.77 1.27
N LYS A 60 0.18 9.94 1.91
CA LYS A 60 -1.00 10.61 2.46
C LYS A 60 -2.02 10.94 1.38
N SER A 61 -1.58 11.54 0.28
CA SER A 61 -2.44 11.90 -0.85
C SER A 61 -3.11 10.67 -1.45
N PHE A 62 -2.38 9.56 -1.60
CA PHE A 62 -2.94 8.33 -2.14
C PHE A 62 -3.95 7.67 -1.19
N LEU A 63 -3.71 7.66 0.12
CA LEU A 63 -4.69 7.16 1.08
C LEU A 63 -5.99 7.98 1.08
N LEU A 64 -5.89 9.30 0.94
CA LEU A 64 -7.07 10.17 0.81
C LEU A 64 -7.84 9.90 -0.51
N GLN A 65 -7.13 9.66 -1.61
CA GLN A 65 -7.74 9.24 -2.87
C GLN A 65 -8.50 7.91 -2.72
N ILE A 66 -7.89 6.91 -2.07
CA ILE A 66 -8.52 5.62 -1.79
C ILE A 66 -9.77 5.81 -0.92
N ARG A 67 -9.69 6.61 0.15
CA ARG A 67 -10.81 6.91 1.04
C ARG A 67 -11.97 7.57 0.30
N THR A 68 -11.68 8.53 -0.59
CA THR A 68 -12.69 9.18 -1.41
C THR A 68 -13.45 8.18 -2.31
N LYS A 69 -12.75 7.19 -2.85
CA LYS A 69 -13.35 6.16 -3.72
C LYS A 69 -14.02 5.03 -2.93
N ASN A 70 -13.60 4.79 -1.70
CA ASN A 70 -14.10 3.73 -0.81
C ASN A 70 -14.40 4.29 0.58
N PRO A 71 -15.48 5.10 0.74
CA PRO A 71 -15.70 5.90 1.95
C PRO A 71 -15.91 5.08 3.22
N SER A 72 -16.45 3.86 3.11
CA SER A 72 -16.72 2.97 4.25
C SER A 72 -15.71 1.84 4.42
N ALA A 73 -14.80 1.62 3.47
CA ALA A 73 -13.86 0.50 3.53
C ALA A 73 -12.83 0.64 4.66
N LYS A 74 -12.41 -0.47 5.24
CA LYS A 74 -11.20 -0.53 6.04
C LYS A 74 -9.98 -0.42 5.12
N ILE A 75 -9.09 0.52 5.36
CA ILE A 75 -7.87 0.69 4.56
C ILE A 75 -6.72 0.08 5.34
N VAL A 76 -6.14 -0.99 4.82
CA VAL A 76 -5.13 -1.81 5.47
C VAL A 76 -3.82 -1.69 4.71
N TRP A 77 -2.78 -1.15 5.34
CA TRP A 77 -1.44 -1.14 4.77
C TRP A 77 -0.65 -2.33 5.30
N ALA A 78 -0.50 -3.36 4.47
CA ALA A 78 0.30 -4.54 4.76
C ALA A 78 1.72 -4.34 4.22
N TYR A 79 2.73 -4.27 5.11
CA TYR A 79 4.10 -3.91 4.70
C TYR A 79 5.15 -4.68 5.49
N GLY A 80 6.26 -4.98 4.84
CA GLY A 80 7.40 -5.65 5.44
C GLY A 80 7.96 -6.81 4.61
N ALA A 81 7.17 -7.45 3.76
CA ALA A 81 7.56 -8.65 3.00
C ALA A 81 8.85 -8.47 2.16
N MET A 82 9.17 -7.25 1.74
CA MET A 82 10.37 -6.91 0.97
C MET A 82 11.27 -5.88 1.69
N GLY A 83 11.18 -5.80 3.02
CA GLY A 83 11.95 -4.89 3.86
C GLY A 83 11.09 -3.83 4.56
N ASN A 84 11.69 -3.15 5.54
CA ASN A 84 10.99 -2.26 6.47
C ASN A 84 11.33 -0.77 6.27
N GLY A 85 12.01 -0.36 5.22
CA GLY A 85 12.52 1.00 5.05
C GLY A 85 11.44 2.09 5.08
N ALA A 86 10.26 1.85 4.52
CA ALA A 86 9.15 2.81 4.56
C ALA A 86 8.22 2.67 5.78
N LYS A 87 8.47 1.73 6.70
CA LYS A 87 7.56 1.42 7.81
C LYS A 87 7.19 2.65 8.64
N ASP A 88 8.19 3.40 9.10
CA ASP A 88 7.96 4.55 9.98
C ASP A 88 7.19 5.67 9.26
N CYS A 89 7.46 5.84 7.98
CA CYS A 89 6.70 6.77 7.14
C CYS A 89 5.23 6.36 7.05
N ILE A 90 4.96 5.09 6.77
CA ILE A 90 3.61 4.52 6.69
C ILE A 90 2.87 4.73 8.02
N LEU A 91 3.48 4.32 9.14
CA LEU A 91 2.88 4.46 10.47
C LEU A 91 2.58 5.94 10.82
N SER A 92 3.50 6.85 10.49
CA SER A 92 3.31 8.29 10.68
C SER A 92 2.10 8.80 9.90
N VAL A 93 1.95 8.42 8.63
CA VAL A 93 0.82 8.83 7.79
C VAL A 93 -0.50 8.27 8.28
N LEU A 94 -0.54 6.98 8.64
CA LEU A 94 -1.76 6.37 9.18
C LEU A 94 -2.21 7.06 10.47
N LYS A 95 -1.26 7.38 11.36
CA LYS A 95 -1.52 8.13 12.60
C LYS A 95 -2.08 9.53 12.32
N GLU A 96 -1.51 10.27 11.37
CA GLU A 96 -2.00 11.60 10.99
C GLU A 96 -3.42 11.57 10.41
N LEU A 97 -3.81 10.47 9.77
CA LEU A 97 -5.17 10.27 9.25
C LEU A 97 -6.15 9.74 10.29
N GLY A 98 -5.73 9.59 11.56
CA GLY A 98 -6.56 9.16 12.67
C GLY A 98 -6.50 7.67 12.98
N GLY A 99 -5.65 6.92 12.30
CA GLY A 99 -5.41 5.50 12.58
C GLY A 99 -6.68 4.64 12.53
N GLU A 100 -6.75 3.64 13.40
CA GLU A 100 -7.85 2.66 13.46
C GLU A 100 -9.22 3.31 13.72
N ALA A 101 -9.25 4.40 14.48
CA ALA A 101 -10.50 5.14 14.73
C ALA A 101 -11.14 5.67 13.44
N ASN A 102 -10.32 5.97 12.42
CA ASN A 102 -10.76 6.40 11.10
C ASN A 102 -10.68 5.30 10.03
N GLY A 103 -10.50 4.03 10.46
CA GLY A 103 -10.47 2.88 9.58
C GLY A 103 -9.18 2.73 8.77
N TYR A 104 -8.04 3.20 9.30
CA TYR A 104 -6.71 3.00 8.73
C TYR A 104 -5.90 2.06 9.62
N TYR A 105 -5.46 0.94 9.05
CA TYR A 105 -4.80 -0.14 9.77
C TYR A 105 -3.42 -0.43 9.19
N TYR A 106 -2.51 -0.89 10.04
CA TYR A 106 -1.21 -1.41 9.65
C TYR A 106 -1.11 -2.90 9.97
N VAL A 107 -0.63 -3.69 9.01
CA VAL A 107 -0.30 -5.10 9.21
C VAL A 107 1.16 -5.32 8.86
N GLY A 108 1.97 -5.67 9.83
CA GLY A 108 3.38 -6.03 9.63
C GLY A 108 3.50 -7.40 8.96
N LEU A 109 4.20 -7.45 7.83
CA LEU A 109 4.58 -8.67 7.14
C LEU A 109 6.03 -9.00 7.45
N GLU A 110 6.39 -10.28 7.48
CA GLU A 110 7.75 -10.73 7.74
C GLU A 110 8.59 -10.66 6.46
N TYR A 111 9.76 -10.02 6.57
CA TYR A 111 10.74 -10.03 5.48
C TYR A 111 11.39 -11.39 5.39
N ASN A 112 11.41 -11.94 4.19
CA ASN A 112 12.22 -13.10 3.84
C ASN A 112 12.58 -13.01 2.36
N GLY A 113 13.88 -12.73 2.09
CA GLY A 113 14.42 -12.57 0.75
C GLY A 113 14.97 -13.85 0.13
N ASP A 114 14.51 -15.03 0.56
CA ASP A 114 15.00 -16.34 0.12
C ASP A 114 14.43 -16.83 -1.24
N GLY A 115 13.56 -16.04 -1.86
CA GLY A 115 13.16 -16.20 -3.25
C GLY A 115 14.18 -15.60 -4.23
N GLY A 116 13.85 -15.51 -5.50
CA GLY A 116 14.74 -14.92 -6.51
C GLY A 116 14.92 -13.41 -6.31
N VAL A 117 16.17 -12.92 -6.42
CA VAL A 117 16.53 -11.48 -6.42
C VAL A 117 16.03 -10.75 -5.15
N GLY A 118 16.11 -11.39 -3.98
CA GLY A 118 15.69 -10.79 -2.71
C GLY A 118 14.18 -10.68 -2.52
N HIS A 119 13.38 -11.31 -3.37
CA HIS A 119 11.93 -11.38 -3.20
C HIS A 119 11.54 -12.54 -2.27
N PRO A 120 10.36 -12.48 -1.64
CA PRO A 120 9.88 -13.57 -0.81
C PRO A 120 9.68 -14.87 -1.58
N SER A 121 10.06 -16.00 -0.98
CA SER A 121 9.75 -17.34 -1.49
C SER A 121 8.24 -17.63 -1.44
N VAL A 122 7.82 -18.73 -2.06
CA VAL A 122 6.44 -19.24 -1.95
C VAL A 122 6.06 -19.47 -0.49
N ALA A 123 6.95 -20.08 0.30
CA ALA A 123 6.72 -20.34 1.72
C ALA A 123 6.55 -19.03 2.53
N ALA A 124 7.41 -18.04 2.28
CA ALA A 124 7.31 -16.72 2.91
C ALA A 124 6.00 -16.00 2.55
N ASN A 125 5.60 -16.05 1.27
CA ASN A 125 4.33 -15.49 0.82
C ASN A 125 3.13 -16.18 1.47
N SER A 126 3.15 -17.52 1.61
CA SER A 126 2.09 -18.27 2.30
C SER A 126 1.95 -17.84 3.76
N LYS A 127 3.05 -17.70 4.50
CA LYS A 127 3.06 -17.23 5.88
C LYS A 127 2.52 -15.80 6.01
N ASN A 128 2.96 -14.91 5.12
CA ASN A 128 2.48 -13.54 5.09
C ASN A 128 0.98 -13.44 4.72
N ALA A 129 0.50 -14.32 3.83
CA ALA A 129 -0.91 -14.42 3.49
C ALA A 129 -1.76 -14.86 4.70
N GLU A 130 -1.29 -15.83 5.50
CA GLU A 130 -1.94 -16.24 6.75
C GLU A 130 -1.99 -15.09 7.77
N THR A 131 -0.88 -14.38 7.95
CA THR A 131 -0.79 -13.20 8.82
C THR A 131 -1.82 -12.13 8.42
N LEU A 132 -1.87 -11.80 7.14
CA LEU A 132 -2.82 -10.83 6.61
C LEU A 132 -4.28 -11.31 6.75
N ALA A 133 -4.55 -12.57 6.45
CA ALA A 133 -5.90 -13.13 6.58
C ALA A 133 -6.40 -13.12 8.02
N GLN A 134 -5.54 -13.43 8.99
CA GLN A 134 -5.88 -13.35 10.41
C GLN A 134 -6.12 -11.92 10.87
N ALA A 135 -5.33 -10.97 10.39
CA ALA A 135 -5.53 -9.55 10.68
C ALA A 135 -6.87 -9.05 10.10
N LEU A 136 -7.17 -9.37 8.84
CA LEU A 136 -8.43 -8.98 8.19
C LEU A 136 -9.66 -9.54 8.91
N LYS A 137 -9.62 -10.78 9.41
CA LYS A 137 -10.73 -11.36 10.22
C LYS A 137 -11.01 -10.60 11.51
N LYS A 138 -10.03 -9.86 12.05
CA LYS A 138 -10.19 -9.05 13.26
C LYS A 138 -10.63 -7.62 12.94
N ILE A 139 -10.30 -7.13 11.75
CA ILE A 139 -10.57 -5.76 11.31
C ILE A 139 -11.98 -5.64 10.74
N LEU A 140 -12.46 -6.68 10.05
CA LEU A 140 -13.79 -6.77 9.43
C LEU A 140 -14.84 -7.33 10.37
#